data_2e4bdb955a83afda5af4437292acfdf4
#
_entry.id   2e4bdb955a83afda5af4437292acfdf4
#
_cell.length_a   1.000
_cell.length_b   1.000
_cell.length_c   1.000
_cell.angle_alpha   90.00
_cell.angle_beta   90.00
_cell.angle_gamma   90.00
#
_symmetry.space_group_name_H-M   'P 1'
#
loop_
_entity.id
_entity.type
_entity.pdbx_description
1 polymer ?
#
loop_
_entity_poly.entity_id
_entity_poly.type
_entity_poly.pdbx_seq_one_letter_code
_entity_poly.pdbx_strand_id
1 'polypeptide(L)'
;CVSLRVSRMGCLRVSFRDLLTVLFSEKDEVMDRIIRCITSDGAVMAAAIDSSDLVDTAQRIHGTSAVGTAALGRLLTASSVMGAMLKVNGATVTLRINGGGPLGTVTAIADSRGYCRGYVEHPEVDLPLRPDGKLDVRGAIGTDGRLAVIRDMGSGEPYTGQVEIVSGEIAEDITSYYAVSEQIPTVCALGVLVGREDHRVMLAGGLLIQVLPGADDAAISKLEQNVSTLEPVTTMLAKGMTIEEICRTALAGFEMEILDEYKVGYACDCSRERVVRAISTLPMQEILSLADEKTGYAEAKCQYCGKVYRLSREELQKIAEAARK
;
A
#
# COMPACT_ATOMS: atom_id res chain seq x y z
N CYS A 1 17.22 -30.35 5.64
CA CYS A 1 16.71 -31.62 6.17
C CYS A 1 16.80 -31.56 7.68
N VAL A 2 15.68 -31.37 8.35
CA VAL A 2 15.57 -31.52 9.82
C VAL A 2 14.90 -32.85 10.07
N SER A 3 15.57 -33.77 10.73
CA SER A 3 15.07 -35.08 11.09
C SER A 3 14.48 -35.06 12.50
N LEU A 4 13.17 -35.19 12.60
CA LEU A 4 12.47 -35.47 13.85
C LEU A 4 12.25 -36.98 13.97
N ARG A 5 12.89 -37.62 14.97
CA ARG A 5 12.62 -39.03 15.34
C ARG A 5 11.37 -39.08 16.20
N VAL A 6 10.31 -39.62 15.70
CA VAL A 6 9.19 -40.14 16.51
C VAL A 6 9.27 -41.66 16.44
N SER A 7 9.33 -42.30 17.62
CA SER A 7 9.47 -43.74 17.74
C SER A 7 8.20 -44.46 17.23
N ARG A 8 8.43 -45.39 16.28
CA ARG A 8 7.48 -46.28 15.64
C ARG A 8 6.50 -45.61 14.66
N MET A 9 6.96 -45.38 13.46
CA MET A 9 6.41 -45.64 12.15
C MET A 9 7.03 -44.68 11.13
N GLY A 10 7.66 -45.26 10.08
CA GLY A 10 7.95 -44.68 8.78
C GLY A 10 8.52 -43.25 8.74
N CYS A 11 9.71 -43.10 8.21
CA CYS A 11 10.29 -41.81 7.87
C CYS A 11 9.45 -41.15 6.76
N LEU A 12 8.48 -40.30 7.10
CA LEU A 12 7.79 -39.41 6.17
C LEU A 12 8.75 -38.24 5.83
N ARG A 13 9.27 -38.25 4.61
CA ARG A 13 9.93 -37.07 4.03
C ARG A 13 8.85 -36.05 3.70
N VAL A 14 8.56 -35.14 4.60
CA VAL A 14 7.73 -33.97 4.30
C VAL A 14 8.58 -33.01 3.47
N SER A 15 8.17 -32.77 2.23
CA SER A 15 8.79 -31.75 1.36
C SER A 15 8.52 -30.37 1.96
N PHE A 16 9.45 -29.43 1.75
CA PHE A 16 9.22 -28.01 2.09
C PHE A 16 7.94 -27.46 1.44
N ARG A 17 7.55 -28.04 0.30
CA ARG A 17 6.31 -27.77 -0.42
C ARG A 17 5.07 -28.24 0.35
N ASP A 18 5.15 -29.42 1.01
CA ASP A 18 4.05 -29.96 1.81
C ASP A 18 3.89 -29.17 3.13
N LEU A 19 5.00 -28.68 3.70
CA LEU A 19 4.96 -27.83 4.91
C LEU A 19 4.27 -26.48 4.60
N LEU A 20 4.56 -25.89 3.44
CA LEU A 20 3.88 -24.68 2.98
C LEU A 20 2.39 -24.95 2.71
N THR A 21 2.03 -26.09 2.11
CA THR A 21 0.63 -26.43 1.82
C THR A 21 -0.19 -26.66 3.10
N VAL A 22 0.42 -27.24 4.13
CA VAL A 22 -0.24 -27.42 5.44
C VAL A 22 -0.39 -26.11 6.20
N LEU A 23 0.59 -25.20 6.12
CA LEU A 23 0.51 -23.86 6.71
C LEU A 23 -0.52 -22.95 6.02
N PHE A 24 -0.88 -23.25 4.76
CA PHE A 24 -1.87 -22.48 4.00
C PHE A 24 -3.27 -23.13 3.93
N SER A 25 -3.49 -24.33 4.51
CA SER A 25 -4.79 -25.03 4.45
C SER A 25 -5.74 -24.68 5.61
N GLU A 26 -5.29 -23.99 6.64
CA GLU A 26 -6.11 -23.39 7.70
C GLU A 26 -5.83 -21.88 7.75
N LYS A 27 -6.19 -21.16 6.69
CA LYS A 27 -6.46 -19.72 6.83
C LYS A 27 -7.83 -19.61 7.51
N ASP A 28 -7.86 -19.58 8.83
CA ASP A 28 -8.78 -18.69 9.52
C ASP A 28 -8.68 -17.34 8.78
N GLU A 29 -9.81 -16.68 8.51
CA GLU A 29 -9.86 -15.37 7.83
C GLU A 29 -8.99 -14.34 8.57
N VAL A 30 -7.67 -14.43 8.38
CA VAL A 30 -6.74 -13.40 8.84
C VAL A 30 -6.91 -12.24 7.87
N MET A 31 -7.88 -11.39 8.16
CA MET A 31 -8.08 -10.16 7.43
C MET A 31 -6.91 -9.23 7.69
N ASP A 32 -6.45 -8.53 6.66
CA ASP A 32 -5.42 -7.50 6.78
C ASP A 32 -5.77 -6.51 7.89
N ARG A 33 -4.76 -6.13 8.67
CA ARG A 33 -4.96 -5.26 9.83
C ARG A 33 -3.75 -4.37 10.10
N ILE A 34 -4.01 -3.24 10.72
CA ILE A 34 -3.01 -2.31 11.25
C ILE A 34 -3.14 -2.29 12.76
N ILE A 35 -2.01 -2.28 13.46
CA ILE A 35 -1.95 -1.85 14.85
C ILE A 35 -1.16 -0.55 14.96
N ARG A 36 -1.56 0.30 15.91
CA ARG A 36 -0.75 1.44 16.33
C ARG A 36 -0.37 1.25 17.78
N CYS A 37 0.86 1.52 18.10
CA CYS A 37 1.40 1.41 19.45
C CYS A 37 2.25 2.63 19.80
N ILE A 38 2.40 2.85 21.09
CA ILE A 38 3.23 3.92 21.66
C ILE A 38 4.07 3.34 22.79
N THR A 39 5.25 3.89 23.00
CA THR A 39 6.04 3.58 24.17
C THR A 39 5.46 4.28 25.41
N SER A 40 5.50 3.63 26.59
CA SER A 40 4.89 4.14 27.83
C SER A 40 5.46 5.49 28.28
N ASP A 41 6.70 5.81 27.85
CA ASP A 41 7.34 7.11 28.06
C ASP A 41 6.87 8.17 27.05
N GLY A 42 6.06 7.80 26.06
CA GLY A 42 5.58 8.68 24.99
C GLY A 42 6.64 9.13 24.01
N ALA A 43 7.81 8.51 23.98
CA ALA A 43 8.94 8.92 23.14
C ALA A 43 8.79 8.45 21.68
N VAL A 44 8.17 7.29 21.46
CA VAL A 44 8.10 6.65 20.12
C VAL A 44 6.71 6.13 19.85
N MET A 45 6.21 6.39 18.66
CA MET A 45 4.99 5.75 18.13
C MET A 45 5.38 4.84 16.97
N ALA A 46 4.74 3.69 16.88
CA ALA A 46 4.89 2.77 15.74
C ALA A 46 3.54 2.32 15.22
N ALA A 47 3.48 2.04 13.92
CA ALA A 47 2.35 1.39 13.27
C ALA A 47 2.85 0.26 12.38
N ALA A 48 2.32 -0.95 12.59
CA ALA A 48 2.62 -2.11 11.75
C ALA A 48 1.36 -2.62 11.06
N ILE A 49 1.54 -3.13 9.85
CA ILE A 49 0.47 -3.62 8.99
C ILE A 49 0.84 -4.97 8.37
N ASP A 50 -0.10 -5.91 8.38
CA ASP A 50 -0.20 -6.97 7.37
C ASP A 50 -1.15 -6.47 6.28
N SER A 51 -0.71 -6.47 5.03
CA SER A 51 -1.44 -5.98 3.86
C SER A 51 -1.46 -7.01 2.72
N SER A 52 -1.32 -8.29 3.05
CA SER A 52 -1.15 -9.36 2.07
C SER A 52 -2.36 -9.51 1.15
N ASP A 53 -3.58 -9.54 1.70
CA ASP A 53 -4.83 -9.67 0.93
C ASP A 53 -5.17 -8.38 0.15
N LEU A 54 -4.84 -7.22 0.71
CA LEU A 54 -4.98 -5.92 0.08
C LEU A 54 -4.14 -5.82 -1.20
N VAL A 55 -2.86 -6.22 -1.11
CA VAL A 55 -1.94 -6.17 -2.26
C VAL A 55 -2.28 -7.26 -3.29
N ASP A 56 -2.67 -8.47 -2.87
CA ASP A 56 -3.15 -9.52 -3.76
C ASP A 56 -4.42 -9.09 -4.52
N THR A 57 -5.33 -8.40 -3.84
CA THR A 57 -6.53 -7.83 -4.47
C THR A 57 -6.16 -6.78 -5.52
N ALA A 58 -5.21 -5.87 -5.21
CA ALA A 58 -4.73 -4.89 -6.18
C ALA A 58 -4.09 -5.57 -7.40
N GLN A 59 -3.25 -6.58 -7.20
CA GLN A 59 -2.63 -7.35 -8.28
C GLN A 59 -3.68 -7.98 -9.20
N ARG A 60 -4.69 -8.64 -8.62
CA ARG A 60 -5.77 -9.27 -9.40
C ARG A 60 -6.59 -8.25 -10.21
N ILE A 61 -6.86 -7.07 -9.65
CA ILE A 61 -7.63 -6.00 -10.33
C ILE A 61 -6.85 -5.43 -11.50
N HIS A 62 -5.55 -5.18 -11.32
CA HIS A 62 -4.73 -4.42 -12.27
C HIS A 62 -3.90 -5.32 -13.19
N GLY A 63 -3.77 -6.62 -12.88
CA GLY A 63 -2.93 -7.55 -13.66
C GLY A 63 -1.46 -7.13 -13.68
N THR A 64 -0.94 -6.62 -12.55
CA THR A 64 0.43 -6.11 -12.48
C THR A 64 1.46 -7.22 -12.58
N SER A 65 2.58 -6.92 -13.26
CA SER A 65 3.80 -7.75 -13.22
C SER A 65 4.32 -7.91 -11.80
N ALA A 66 5.33 -8.75 -11.59
CA ALA A 66 5.93 -8.94 -10.27
C ALA A 66 6.51 -7.64 -9.71
N VAL A 67 7.27 -6.87 -10.52
CA VAL A 67 7.85 -5.60 -10.09
C VAL A 67 6.79 -4.52 -9.92
N GLY A 68 5.78 -4.47 -10.79
CA GLY A 68 4.62 -3.57 -10.67
C GLY A 68 3.82 -3.85 -9.39
N THR A 69 3.63 -5.14 -9.06
CA THR A 69 2.97 -5.57 -7.81
C THR A 69 3.78 -5.13 -6.58
N ALA A 70 5.10 -5.29 -6.61
CA ALA A 70 5.95 -4.86 -5.50
C ALA A 70 5.92 -3.33 -5.31
N ALA A 71 5.97 -2.56 -6.38
CA ALA A 71 5.92 -1.10 -6.35
C ALA A 71 4.55 -0.59 -5.86
N LEU A 72 3.46 -1.05 -6.51
CA LEU A 72 2.10 -0.66 -6.12
C LEU A 72 1.77 -1.11 -4.70
N GLY A 73 2.14 -2.35 -4.35
CA GLY A 73 1.89 -2.92 -3.03
C GLY A 73 2.59 -2.16 -1.91
N ARG A 74 3.86 -1.78 -2.07
CA ARG A 74 4.56 -0.94 -1.11
C ARG A 74 3.88 0.42 -0.94
N LEU A 75 3.46 1.05 -2.03
CA LEU A 75 2.80 2.35 -1.96
C LEU A 75 1.41 2.25 -1.31
N LEU A 76 0.65 1.20 -1.60
CA LEU A 76 -0.64 0.89 -0.96
C LEU A 76 -0.46 0.66 0.55
N THR A 77 0.51 -0.16 0.93
CA THR A 77 0.85 -0.44 2.34
C THR A 77 1.20 0.85 3.08
N ALA A 78 2.07 1.69 2.50
CA ALA A 78 2.43 2.99 3.08
C ALA A 78 1.21 3.91 3.20
N SER A 79 0.39 4.00 2.13
CA SER A 79 -0.80 4.85 2.16
C SER A 79 -1.81 4.41 3.22
N SER A 80 -2.00 3.10 3.39
CA SER A 80 -2.89 2.52 4.40
C SER A 80 -2.47 2.90 5.82
N VAL A 81 -1.17 2.73 6.15
CA VAL A 81 -0.62 3.14 7.45
C VAL A 81 -0.75 4.65 7.65
N MET A 82 -0.36 5.46 6.65
CA MET A 82 -0.44 6.92 6.74
C MET A 82 -1.89 7.41 6.84
N GLY A 83 -2.83 6.74 6.18
CA GLY A 83 -4.26 6.99 6.31
C GLY A 83 -4.76 6.73 7.72
N ALA A 84 -4.46 5.57 8.28
CA ALA A 84 -4.85 5.20 9.65
C ALA A 84 -4.25 6.14 10.73
N MET A 85 -3.20 6.89 10.39
CA MET A 85 -2.62 7.90 11.29
C MET A 85 -3.33 9.25 11.22
N LEU A 86 -4.25 9.47 10.26
CA LEU A 86 -5.05 10.70 10.20
C LEU A 86 -6.06 10.72 11.34
N LYS A 87 -6.12 11.88 12.04
CA LYS A 87 -6.98 12.04 13.22
C LYS A 87 -8.42 12.45 12.89
N VAL A 88 -8.69 12.77 11.63
CA VAL A 88 -9.98 13.29 11.18
C VAL A 88 -10.74 12.20 10.43
N ASN A 89 -11.96 11.88 10.88
CA ASN A 89 -12.82 10.92 10.20
C ASN A 89 -13.18 11.40 8.79
N GLY A 90 -13.03 10.51 7.81
CA GLY A 90 -13.29 10.82 6.41
C GLY A 90 -12.16 11.56 5.71
N ALA A 91 -11.08 11.91 6.42
CA ALA A 91 -9.87 12.41 5.79
C ALA A 91 -9.23 11.34 4.91
N THR A 92 -8.48 11.78 3.90
CA THR A 92 -7.75 10.89 2.99
C THR A 92 -6.31 11.35 2.82
N VAL A 93 -5.43 10.38 2.54
CA VAL A 93 -4.07 10.64 2.09
C VAL A 93 -3.88 10.03 0.71
N THR A 94 -3.32 10.80 -0.21
CA THR A 94 -2.93 10.33 -1.54
C THR A 94 -1.42 10.39 -1.65
N LEU A 95 -0.82 9.25 -1.98
CA LEU A 95 0.59 9.12 -2.33
C LEU A 95 0.71 8.99 -3.84
N ARG A 96 1.61 9.78 -4.43
CA ARG A 96 1.87 9.73 -5.87
C ARG A 96 3.37 9.81 -6.10
N ILE A 97 3.93 8.77 -6.70
CA ILE A 97 5.36 8.68 -7.00
C ILE A 97 5.58 8.50 -8.49
N ASN A 98 6.53 9.25 -9.04
CA ASN A 98 7.00 9.10 -10.41
C ASN A 98 8.46 9.57 -10.46
N GLY A 99 9.36 8.66 -10.76
CA GLY A 99 10.81 8.90 -10.86
C GLY A 99 11.33 8.81 -12.29
N GLY A 100 10.45 8.89 -13.31
CA GLY A 100 10.85 8.76 -14.71
C GLY A 100 11.15 7.32 -15.14
N GLY A 101 10.90 6.33 -14.28
CA GLY A 101 11.07 4.91 -14.62
C GLY A 101 9.92 4.36 -15.47
N PRO A 102 10.06 3.14 -16.00
CA PRO A 102 9.12 2.57 -16.97
C PRO A 102 7.71 2.29 -16.42
N LEU A 103 7.53 2.13 -15.11
CA LEU A 103 6.20 1.99 -14.50
C LEU A 103 5.34 3.26 -14.65
N GLY A 104 5.97 4.41 -14.95
CA GLY A 104 5.28 5.70 -14.94
C GLY A 104 4.85 6.09 -13.53
N THR A 105 3.67 6.68 -13.42
CA THR A 105 3.13 7.14 -12.14
C THR A 105 2.49 5.98 -11.38
N VAL A 106 2.87 5.81 -10.11
CA VAL A 106 2.18 4.93 -9.16
C VAL A 106 1.41 5.81 -8.18
N THR A 107 0.12 5.51 -8.00
CA THR A 107 -0.78 6.28 -7.13
C THR A 107 -1.49 5.36 -6.15
N ALA A 108 -1.54 5.75 -4.88
CA ALA A 108 -2.31 5.10 -3.83
C ALA A 108 -3.06 6.15 -3.01
N ILE A 109 -4.29 5.83 -2.62
CA ILE A 109 -5.16 6.68 -1.79
C ILE A 109 -5.68 5.83 -0.64
N ALA A 110 -5.57 6.33 0.58
CA ALA A 110 -6.16 5.69 1.76
C ALA A 110 -7.07 6.66 2.53
N ASP A 111 -8.10 6.10 3.19
CA ASP A 111 -8.93 6.85 4.13
C ASP A 111 -8.37 6.76 5.56
N SER A 112 -8.97 7.52 6.48
CA SER A 112 -8.58 7.55 7.90
C SER A 112 -8.83 6.25 8.67
N ARG A 113 -9.39 5.23 8.06
CA ARG A 113 -9.54 3.87 8.60
C ARG A 113 -8.50 2.90 8.02
N GLY A 114 -7.64 3.38 7.11
CA GLY A 114 -6.63 2.56 6.45
C GLY A 114 -7.12 1.77 5.23
N TYR A 115 -8.40 1.86 4.83
CA TYR A 115 -8.84 1.28 3.56
C TYR A 115 -8.23 2.05 2.41
N CYS A 116 -7.67 1.34 1.44
CA CYS A 116 -6.96 2.00 0.36
C CYS A 116 -7.29 1.44 -1.03
N ARG A 117 -6.91 2.20 -2.05
CA ARG A 117 -6.96 1.86 -3.47
C ARG A 117 -5.81 2.52 -4.19
N GLY A 118 -5.40 1.96 -5.30
CA GLY A 118 -4.31 2.55 -6.10
C GLY A 118 -4.26 1.94 -7.48
N TYR A 119 -3.35 2.45 -8.29
CA TYR A 119 -3.04 1.93 -9.61
C TYR A 119 -1.62 2.31 -10.02
N VAL A 120 -1.13 1.65 -11.03
CA VAL A 120 0.13 1.97 -11.72
C VAL A 120 -0.18 2.25 -13.19
N GLU A 121 0.54 3.19 -13.78
CA GLU A 121 0.28 3.65 -15.16
C GLU A 121 0.58 2.56 -16.18
N HIS A 122 1.68 1.83 -16.01
CA HIS A 122 2.12 0.74 -16.89
C HIS A 122 2.24 -0.58 -16.09
N PRO A 123 1.12 -1.27 -15.82
CA PRO A 123 1.09 -2.44 -14.94
C PRO A 123 1.83 -3.66 -15.48
N GLU A 124 2.01 -3.75 -16.81
CA GLU A 124 2.64 -4.85 -17.53
C GLU A 124 4.16 -4.79 -17.56
N VAL A 125 4.75 -3.67 -17.14
CA VAL A 125 6.22 -3.49 -17.15
C VAL A 125 6.88 -4.55 -16.29
N ASP A 126 7.79 -5.29 -16.89
CA ASP A 126 8.63 -6.28 -16.21
C ASP A 126 10.11 -5.93 -16.38
N LEU A 127 10.90 -6.17 -15.35
CA LEU A 127 12.33 -5.92 -15.33
C LEU A 127 13.07 -7.17 -14.87
N PRO A 128 14.30 -7.38 -15.35
CA PRO A 128 15.16 -8.43 -14.84
C PRO A 128 15.38 -8.28 -13.33
N LEU A 129 15.52 -9.41 -12.65
CA LEU A 129 15.88 -9.40 -11.24
C LEU A 129 17.25 -8.73 -11.06
N ARG A 130 17.42 -8.05 -9.95
CA ARG A 130 18.72 -7.53 -9.50
C ARG A 130 19.72 -8.67 -9.27
N PRO A 131 21.04 -8.38 -9.26
CA PRO A 131 22.05 -9.41 -8.99
C PRO A 131 21.88 -10.15 -7.66
N ASP A 132 21.21 -9.53 -6.69
CA ASP A 132 20.87 -10.13 -5.39
C ASP A 132 19.60 -11.00 -5.44
N GLY A 133 18.99 -11.16 -6.62
CA GLY A 133 17.80 -11.97 -6.86
C GLY A 133 16.49 -11.30 -6.44
N LYS A 134 16.50 -10.00 -6.12
CA LYS A 134 15.32 -9.21 -5.77
C LYS A 134 14.72 -8.51 -6.99
N LEU A 135 13.45 -8.15 -6.89
CA LEU A 135 12.76 -7.30 -7.87
C LEU A 135 13.39 -5.90 -7.89
N ASP A 136 13.59 -5.35 -9.09
CA ASP A 136 14.18 -4.01 -9.27
C ASP A 136 13.11 -2.91 -9.21
N VAL A 137 12.57 -2.66 -8.02
CA VAL A 137 11.57 -1.61 -7.78
C VAL A 137 12.16 -0.23 -8.07
N ARG A 138 13.41 0.00 -7.66
CA ARG A 138 14.16 1.23 -7.93
C ARG A 138 14.22 1.52 -9.43
N GLY A 139 14.66 0.54 -10.23
CA GLY A 139 14.74 0.70 -11.69
C GLY A 139 13.36 0.90 -12.33
N ALA A 140 12.32 0.28 -11.76
CA ALA A 140 10.95 0.40 -12.26
C ALA A 140 10.32 1.77 -11.98
N ILE A 141 10.54 2.35 -10.81
CA ILE A 141 10.06 3.69 -10.41
C ILE A 141 10.92 4.80 -11.02
N GLY A 142 12.25 4.60 -11.07
CA GLY A 142 13.22 5.63 -11.40
C GLY A 142 13.53 6.54 -10.21
N THR A 143 14.49 7.45 -10.39
CA THR A 143 14.97 8.37 -9.35
C THR A 143 14.99 9.83 -9.75
N ASP A 144 14.60 10.14 -11.00
CA ASP A 144 14.51 11.51 -11.51
C ASP A 144 13.06 12.00 -11.45
N GLY A 145 12.62 12.42 -10.28
CA GLY A 145 11.26 12.87 -10.06
C GLY A 145 10.89 13.04 -8.60
N ARG A 146 9.60 12.91 -8.28
CA ARG A 146 9.07 13.31 -6.97
C ARG A 146 8.09 12.31 -6.39
N LEU A 147 8.09 12.27 -5.05
CA LEU A 147 7.00 11.76 -4.24
C LEU A 147 6.13 12.94 -3.78
N ALA A 148 4.85 12.90 -4.10
CA ALA A 148 3.84 13.84 -3.61
C ALA A 148 2.92 13.14 -2.61
N VAL A 149 2.68 13.82 -1.48
CA VAL A 149 1.75 13.39 -0.43
C VAL A 149 0.68 14.46 -0.29
N ILE A 150 -0.56 14.11 -0.59
CA ILE A 150 -1.70 15.02 -0.53
C ILE A 150 -2.61 14.56 0.60
N ARG A 151 -2.86 15.42 1.59
CA ARG A 151 -3.78 15.16 2.70
C ARG A 151 -5.02 16.03 2.56
N ASP A 152 -6.17 15.39 2.39
CA ASP A 152 -7.48 16.05 2.36
C ASP A 152 -8.21 15.75 3.67
N MET A 153 -8.44 16.78 4.44
CA MET A 153 -9.12 16.69 5.74
C MET A 153 -10.63 16.82 5.63
N GLY A 154 -11.17 16.85 4.39
CA GLY A 154 -12.61 17.00 4.13
C GLY A 154 -13.16 18.41 4.32
N SER A 155 -12.32 19.36 4.71
CA SER A 155 -12.65 20.79 4.85
C SER A 155 -11.43 21.66 4.53
N GLY A 156 -11.62 22.73 3.78
CA GLY A 156 -10.54 23.58 3.31
C GLY A 156 -9.81 23.01 2.09
N GLU A 157 -8.67 23.59 1.76
CA GLU A 157 -7.83 23.10 0.67
C GLU A 157 -6.94 21.95 1.15
N PRO A 158 -6.74 20.89 0.32
CA PRO A 158 -5.83 19.82 0.64
C PRO A 158 -4.39 20.32 0.82
N TYR A 159 -3.73 19.82 1.85
CA TYR A 159 -2.29 20.06 2.03
C TYR A 159 -1.49 19.15 1.11
N THR A 160 -0.52 19.70 0.38
CA THR A 160 0.36 18.95 -0.52
C THR A 160 1.82 19.18 -0.13
N GLY A 161 2.47 18.10 0.29
CA GLY A 161 3.93 18.04 0.46
C GLY A 161 4.57 17.30 -0.71
N GLN A 162 5.76 17.74 -1.16
CA GLN A 162 6.50 17.08 -2.22
C GLN A 162 7.99 17.01 -1.86
N VAL A 163 8.61 15.88 -2.18
CA VAL A 163 10.06 15.69 -2.02
C VAL A 163 10.64 15.02 -3.27
N GLU A 164 11.90 15.31 -3.55
CA GLU A 164 12.67 14.60 -4.57
C GLU A 164 12.79 13.12 -4.16
N ILE A 165 12.75 12.21 -5.13
CA ILE A 165 12.97 10.79 -4.90
C ILE A 165 14.44 10.57 -4.54
N VAL A 166 14.69 9.88 -3.43
CA VAL A 166 16.06 9.57 -2.98
C VAL A 166 16.54 8.21 -3.47
N SER A 167 15.64 7.23 -3.52
CA SER A 167 16.04 5.86 -3.91
C SER A 167 15.13 5.20 -4.93
N GLY A 168 13.84 5.53 -4.96
CA GLY A 168 12.84 4.82 -5.75
C GLY A 168 12.42 3.47 -5.13
N GLU A 169 12.91 3.14 -3.93
CA GLU A 169 12.49 1.94 -3.16
C GLU A 169 11.20 2.18 -2.36
N ILE A 170 10.62 3.38 -2.43
CA ILE A 170 9.39 3.86 -1.79
C ILE A 170 9.55 4.05 -0.28
N ALA A 171 10.05 3.06 0.47
CA ALA A 171 10.19 3.17 1.92
C ALA A 171 11.14 4.31 2.34
N GLU A 172 12.28 4.41 1.69
CA GLU A 172 13.25 5.48 1.91
C GLU A 172 12.70 6.85 1.46
N ASP A 173 11.92 6.87 0.37
CA ASP A 173 11.30 8.09 -0.14
C ASP A 173 10.21 8.61 0.82
N ILE A 174 9.43 7.71 1.45
CA ILE A 174 8.50 8.05 2.54
C ILE A 174 9.25 8.57 3.78
N THR A 175 10.37 7.94 4.15
CA THR A 175 11.22 8.40 5.24
C THR A 175 11.72 9.82 4.97
N SER A 176 12.21 10.08 3.75
CA SER A 176 12.64 11.40 3.30
C SER A 176 11.51 12.43 3.35
N TYR A 177 10.29 12.06 2.93
CA TYR A 177 9.13 12.92 3.02
C TYR A 177 8.87 13.38 4.46
N TYR A 178 8.87 12.45 5.41
CA TYR A 178 8.65 12.81 6.81
C TYR A 178 9.77 13.70 7.36
N ALA A 179 11.02 13.42 7.00
CA ALA A 179 12.15 14.21 7.46
C ALA A 179 12.15 15.65 6.89
N VAL A 180 11.89 15.80 5.60
CA VAL A 180 12.02 17.07 4.88
C VAL A 180 10.74 17.91 4.96
N SER A 181 9.58 17.29 4.72
CA SER A 181 8.30 18.02 4.64
C SER A 181 7.61 18.13 5.99
N GLU A 182 7.64 17.08 6.81
CA GLU A 182 6.94 17.05 8.09
C GLU A 182 7.86 17.36 9.29
N GLN A 183 9.17 17.27 9.10
CA GLN A 183 10.19 17.42 10.16
C GLN A 183 10.00 16.43 11.32
N ILE A 184 9.51 15.23 11.01
CA ILE A 184 9.30 14.15 11.97
C ILE A 184 10.33 13.05 11.68
N PRO A 185 11.28 12.75 12.60
CA PRO A 185 12.18 11.62 12.45
C PRO A 185 11.37 10.32 12.35
N THR A 186 11.47 9.66 11.20
CA THR A 186 10.62 8.51 10.86
C THR A 186 11.45 7.39 10.26
N VAL A 187 11.14 6.16 10.63
CA VAL A 187 11.63 4.95 9.96
C VAL A 187 10.45 4.32 9.24
N CYS A 188 10.61 4.04 7.97
CA CYS A 188 9.63 3.32 7.17
C CYS A 188 10.27 2.05 6.60
N ALA A 189 9.63 0.90 6.83
CA ALA A 189 10.02 -0.38 6.26
C ALA A 189 8.81 -0.99 5.55
N LEU A 190 8.95 -1.31 4.27
CA LEU A 190 7.89 -1.86 3.44
C LEU A 190 8.39 -3.10 2.72
N GLY A 191 7.53 -4.09 2.56
CA GLY A 191 7.88 -5.31 1.85
C GLY A 191 6.69 -5.94 1.14
N VAL A 192 6.94 -6.47 -0.04
CA VAL A 192 6.02 -7.29 -0.81
C VAL A 192 6.79 -8.49 -1.34
N LEU A 193 6.37 -9.68 -0.99
CA LEU A 193 6.93 -10.93 -1.48
C LEU A 193 5.99 -11.52 -2.52
N VAL A 194 6.49 -11.67 -3.74
CA VAL A 194 5.76 -12.21 -4.90
C VAL A 194 6.31 -13.59 -5.24
N GLY A 195 5.44 -14.54 -5.51
CA GLY A 195 5.80 -15.88 -5.94
C GLY A 195 6.52 -15.86 -7.30
N ARG A 196 7.57 -16.69 -7.45
CA ARG A 196 8.39 -16.70 -8.66
C ARG A 196 7.72 -17.32 -9.87
N GLU A 197 6.84 -18.31 -9.65
CA GLU A 197 6.22 -19.10 -10.74
C GLU A 197 4.85 -18.53 -11.12
N ASP A 198 4.04 -18.16 -10.14
CA ASP A 198 2.66 -17.74 -10.32
C ASP A 198 2.45 -16.23 -10.19
N HIS A 199 3.51 -15.51 -9.83
CA HIS A 199 3.51 -14.05 -9.60
C HIS A 199 2.49 -13.58 -8.55
N ARG A 200 1.93 -14.50 -7.72
CA ARG A 200 0.97 -14.17 -6.68
C ARG A 200 1.64 -13.50 -5.49
N VAL A 201 0.91 -12.63 -4.83
CA VAL A 201 1.37 -12.06 -3.56
C VAL A 201 1.37 -13.16 -2.50
N MET A 202 2.53 -13.42 -1.93
CA MET A 202 2.68 -14.35 -0.82
C MET A 202 2.51 -13.64 0.51
N LEU A 203 3.18 -12.51 0.67
CA LEU A 203 3.15 -11.67 1.87
C LEU A 203 3.37 -10.22 1.48
N ALA A 204 2.69 -9.32 2.18
CA ALA A 204 2.95 -7.89 2.10
C ALA A 204 2.74 -7.26 3.48
N GLY A 205 3.56 -6.28 3.82
CA GLY A 205 3.42 -5.59 5.09
C GLY A 205 4.37 -4.42 5.23
N GLY A 206 4.20 -3.70 6.31
CA GLY A 206 4.98 -2.51 6.58
C GLY A 206 5.05 -2.17 8.06
N LEU A 207 6.04 -1.36 8.37
CA LEU A 207 6.28 -0.78 9.69
C LEU A 207 6.66 0.69 9.50
N LEU A 208 6.02 1.55 10.26
CA LEU A 208 6.34 2.98 10.31
C LEU A 208 6.52 3.36 11.77
N ILE A 209 7.70 3.93 12.09
CA ILE A 209 8.06 4.33 13.45
C ILE A 209 8.36 5.81 13.43
N GLN A 210 7.83 6.56 14.38
CA GLN A 210 8.04 8.00 14.53
C GLN A 210 8.55 8.34 15.93
N VAL A 211 9.60 9.15 15.97
CA VAL A 211 10.05 9.76 17.21
C VAL A 211 9.12 10.94 17.53
N LEU A 212 8.56 10.95 18.73
CA LEU A 212 7.64 11.99 19.17
C LEU A 212 8.38 13.17 19.82
N PRO A 213 7.80 14.38 19.82
CA PRO A 213 8.39 15.52 20.49
C PRO A 213 8.61 15.23 21.98
N GLY A 214 9.82 15.51 22.46
CA GLY A 214 10.21 15.28 23.86
C GLY A 214 10.95 13.97 24.09
N ALA A 215 11.18 13.14 23.08
CA ALA A 215 12.08 11.99 23.16
C ALA A 215 13.50 12.47 23.51
N ASP A 216 14.13 11.77 24.46
CA ASP A 216 15.53 12.05 24.81
C ASP A 216 16.52 11.33 23.90
N ASP A 217 17.79 11.74 23.94
CA ASP A 217 18.85 11.15 23.09
C ASP A 217 19.06 9.67 23.39
N ALA A 218 18.75 9.21 24.59
CA ALA A 218 18.88 7.80 24.97
C ALA A 218 17.81 6.95 24.29
N ALA A 219 16.56 7.43 24.22
CA ALA A 219 15.48 6.77 23.49
C ALA A 219 15.78 6.73 21.99
N ILE A 220 16.27 7.82 21.41
CA ILE A 220 16.65 7.88 20.00
C ILE A 220 17.76 6.88 19.68
N SER A 221 18.86 6.90 20.44
CA SER A 221 20.00 5.98 20.25
C SER A 221 19.60 4.52 20.36
N LYS A 222 18.72 4.21 21.32
CA LYS A 222 18.17 2.86 21.50
C LYS A 222 17.32 2.42 20.30
N LEU A 223 16.46 3.30 19.80
CA LEU A 223 15.67 3.02 18.61
C LEU A 223 16.53 2.80 17.38
N GLU A 224 17.54 3.63 17.15
CA GLU A 224 18.50 3.48 16.04
C GLU A 224 19.22 2.13 16.09
N GLN A 225 19.63 1.69 17.28
CA GLN A 225 20.26 0.38 17.48
C GLN A 225 19.29 -0.75 17.12
N ASN A 226 18.05 -0.69 17.55
CA ASN A 226 17.04 -1.70 17.24
C ASN A 226 16.78 -1.77 15.73
N VAL A 227 16.57 -0.62 15.09
CA VAL A 227 16.27 -0.53 13.65
C VAL A 227 17.44 -1.01 12.81
N SER A 228 18.68 -0.75 13.21
CA SER A 228 19.87 -1.19 12.47
C SER A 228 20.00 -2.71 12.36
N THR A 229 19.38 -3.46 13.27
CA THR A 229 19.39 -4.93 13.30
C THR A 229 18.08 -5.56 12.88
N LEU A 230 17.09 -4.74 12.52
CA LEU A 230 15.76 -5.21 12.16
C LEU A 230 15.78 -5.95 10.82
N GLU A 231 15.25 -7.16 10.79
CA GLU A 231 15.08 -7.91 9.56
C GLU A 231 14.00 -7.26 8.66
N PRO A 232 14.05 -7.48 7.33
CA PRO A 232 12.98 -7.04 6.44
C PRO A 232 11.60 -7.54 6.91
N VAL A 233 10.57 -6.68 6.82
CA VAL A 233 9.20 -7.00 7.30
C VAL A 233 8.67 -8.29 6.69
N THR A 234 8.89 -8.52 5.39
CA THR A 234 8.47 -9.77 4.72
C THR A 234 9.20 -11.00 5.26
N THR A 235 10.44 -10.86 5.73
CA THR A 235 11.18 -11.96 6.35
C THR A 235 10.58 -12.31 7.71
N MET A 236 10.23 -11.31 8.50
CA MET A 236 9.59 -11.50 9.81
C MET A 236 8.21 -12.13 9.64
N LEU A 237 7.40 -11.64 8.73
CA LEU A 237 6.09 -12.23 8.39
C LEU A 237 6.23 -13.68 7.88
N ALA A 238 7.23 -13.98 7.05
CA ALA A 238 7.50 -15.34 6.55
C ALA A 238 7.92 -16.32 7.64
N LYS A 239 8.47 -15.82 8.76
CA LYS A 239 8.75 -16.60 9.98
C LYS A 239 7.50 -16.82 10.84
N GLY A 240 6.34 -16.30 10.43
CA GLY A 240 5.08 -16.38 11.17
C GLY A 240 4.95 -15.37 12.32
N MET A 241 5.80 -14.32 12.34
CA MET A 241 5.66 -13.25 13.32
C MET A 241 4.38 -12.44 13.06
N THR A 242 3.66 -12.15 14.13
CA THR A 242 2.52 -11.22 14.08
C THR A 242 3.00 -9.78 14.00
N ILE A 243 2.13 -8.86 13.60
CA ILE A 243 2.48 -7.43 13.53
C ILE A 243 2.78 -6.85 14.92
N GLU A 244 2.19 -7.41 16.00
CA GLU A 244 2.53 -7.08 17.39
C GLU A 244 3.97 -7.49 17.74
N GLU A 245 4.38 -8.69 17.34
CA GLU A 245 5.74 -9.18 17.56
C GLU A 245 6.76 -8.37 16.77
N ILE A 246 6.41 -7.94 15.54
CA ILE A 246 7.23 -7.03 14.73
C ILE A 246 7.41 -5.69 15.46
N CYS A 247 6.33 -5.08 15.96
CA CYS A 247 6.42 -3.85 16.75
C CYS A 247 7.28 -4.05 18.00
N ARG A 248 7.06 -5.15 18.77
CA ARG A 248 7.87 -5.45 19.97
C ARG A 248 9.35 -5.62 19.66
N THR A 249 9.67 -6.23 18.52
CA THR A 249 11.05 -6.40 18.07
C THR A 249 11.68 -5.06 17.72
N ALA A 250 10.98 -4.21 16.97
CA ALA A 250 11.46 -2.89 16.60
C ALA A 250 11.60 -1.94 17.81
N LEU A 251 10.74 -2.09 18.82
CA LEU A 251 10.73 -1.32 20.05
C LEU A 251 11.36 -2.10 21.23
N ALA A 252 12.31 -2.99 20.96
CA ALA A 252 12.95 -3.80 21.98
C ALA A 252 13.54 -2.91 23.09
N GLY A 253 13.25 -3.29 24.36
CA GLY A 253 13.68 -2.56 25.55
C GLY A 253 12.88 -1.29 25.88
N PHE A 254 11.83 -0.98 25.10
CA PHE A 254 10.78 -0.04 25.52
C PHE A 254 9.58 -0.82 26.06
N GLU A 255 8.87 -0.23 27.01
CA GLU A 255 7.53 -0.68 27.36
C GLU A 255 6.56 -0.13 26.29
N MET A 256 5.78 -1.01 25.65
CA MET A 256 4.93 -0.68 24.54
C MET A 256 3.47 -0.99 24.85
N GLU A 257 2.59 -0.05 24.56
CA GLU A 257 1.13 -0.18 24.62
C GLU A 257 0.52 -0.14 23.23
N ILE A 258 -0.44 -1.03 22.95
CA ILE A 258 -1.24 -0.97 21.72
C ILE A 258 -2.35 0.05 21.94
N LEU A 259 -2.37 1.10 21.11
CA LEU A 259 -3.38 2.15 21.16
C LEU A 259 -4.69 1.72 20.50
N ASP A 260 -4.58 1.11 19.36
CA ASP A 260 -5.73 0.67 18.55
C ASP A 260 -5.34 -0.34 17.47
N GLU A 261 -6.37 -0.98 16.93
CA GLU A 261 -6.29 -1.95 15.84
C GLU A 261 -7.40 -1.66 14.83
N TYR A 262 -7.07 -1.70 13.54
CA TYR A 262 -7.98 -1.49 12.43
C TYR A 262 -7.92 -2.65 11.45
N LYS A 263 -9.09 -3.10 11.00
CA LYS A 263 -9.20 -3.93 9.81
C LYS A 263 -9.05 -3.05 8.58
N VAL A 264 -8.24 -3.51 7.63
CA VAL A 264 -7.95 -2.77 6.40
C VAL A 264 -8.18 -3.64 5.17
N GLY A 265 -8.14 -3.05 4.00
CA GLY A 265 -8.30 -3.78 2.76
C GLY A 265 -8.39 -2.86 1.56
N TYR A 266 -8.46 -3.47 0.38
CA TYR A 266 -8.66 -2.74 -0.86
C TYR A 266 -10.12 -2.33 -1.00
N ALA A 267 -10.40 -1.03 -1.02
CA ALA A 267 -11.76 -0.50 -1.13
C ALA A 267 -11.83 0.67 -2.12
N CYS A 268 -12.79 0.59 -3.04
CA CYS A 268 -13.06 1.65 -4.00
C CYS A 268 -14.49 2.16 -3.83
N ASP A 269 -14.63 3.45 -3.66
CA ASP A 269 -15.90 4.16 -3.46
C ASP A 269 -16.47 4.76 -4.76
N CYS A 270 -16.03 4.26 -5.93
CA CYS A 270 -16.59 4.70 -7.20
C CYS A 270 -18.07 4.33 -7.31
N SER A 271 -18.85 5.22 -7.86
CA SER A 271 -20.30 5.03 -8.10
C SER A 271 -20.71 5.60 -9.43
N ARG A 272 -21.91 5.20 -9.90
CA ARG A 272 -22.52 5.75 -11.11
C ARG A 272 -22.73 7.26 -10.99
N GLU A 273 -23.14 7.72 -9.82
CA GLU A 273 -23.38 9.14 -9.52
C GLU A 273 -22.07 9.95 -9.64
N ARG A 274 -20.95 9.41 -9.18
CA ARG A 274 -19.62 10.05 -9.35
C ARG A 274 -19.23 10.12 -10.83
N VAL A 275 -19.47 9.07 -11.59
CA VAL A 275 -19.21 9.06 -13.04
C VAL A 275 -20.08 10.10 -13.75
N VAL A 276 -21.38 10.14 -13.45
CA VAL A 276 -22.31 11.15 -14.01
C VAL A 276 -21.85 12.56 -13.67
N ARG A 277 -21.47 12.81 -12.41
CA ARG A 277 -20.95 14.12 -11.99
C ARG A 277 -19.68 14.51 -12.75
N ALA A 278 -18.75 13.59 -12.93
CA ALA A 278 -17.52 13.85 -13.70
C ALA A 278 -17.84 14.18 -15.18
N ILE A 279 -18.74 13.42 -15.81
CA ILE A 279 -19.18 13.68 -17.18
C ILE A 279 -19.90 15.02 -17.30
N SER A 280 -20.72 15.41 -16.31
CA SER A 280 -21.46 16.67 -16.33
C SER A 280 -20.56 17.92 -16.28
N THR A 281 -19.27 17.79 -16.00
CA THR A 281 -18.31 18.92 -16.09
C THR A 281 -17.78 19.18 -17.50
N LEU A 282 -18.05 18.26 -18.43
CA LEU A 282 -17.63 18.41 -19.83
C LEU A 282 -18.58 19.32 -20.60
N PRO A 283 -18.10 19.97 -21.69
CA PRO A 283 -18.95 20.68 -22.62
C PRO A 283 -20.03 19.77 -23.23
N MET A 284 -21.23 20.30 -23.43
CA MET A 284 -22.38 19.55 -23.94
C MET A 284 -22.08 18.74 -25.21
N GLN A 285 -21.32 19.31 -26.16
CA GLN A 285 -20.96 18.60 -27.37
C GLN A 285 -20.06 17.40 -27.14
N GLU A 286 -19.13 17.52 -26.18
CA GLU A 286 -18.27 16.41 -25.77
C GLU A 286 -19.07 15.30 -25.09
N ILE A 287 -20.00 15.65 -24.19
CA ILE A 287 -20.89 14.66 -23.54
C ILE A 287 -21.65 13.84 -24.60
N LEU A 288 -22.24 14.51 -25.60
CA LEU A 288 -23.01 13.86 -26.67
C LEU A 288 -22.14 12.98 -27.57
N SER A 289 -20.85 13.32 -27.73
CA SER A 289 -19.90 12.54 -28.53
C SER A 289 -19.30 11.33 -27.82
N LEU A 290 -19.51 11.16 -26.51
CA LEU A 290 -18.95 10.03 -25.76
C LEU A 290 -19.54 8.68 -26.17
N ALA A 291 -20.77 8.65 -26.68
CA ALA A 291 -21.40 7.38 -27.08
C ALA A 291 -20.75 6.87 -28.37
N ASP A 292 -20.20 5.67 -28.29
CA ASP A 292 -19.69 4.96 -29.47
C ASP A 292 -20.82 4.73 -30.48
N GLU A 293 -20.53 4.97 -31.78
CA GLU A 293 -21.53 4.89 -32.84
C GLU A 293 -22.08 3.48 -33.07
N LYS A 294 -21.26 2.43 -32.80
CA LYS A 294 -21.62 1.04 -33.03
C LYS A 294 -22.39 0.45 -31.87
N THR A 295 -21.96 0.75 -30.63
CA THR A 295 -22.54 0.18 -29.42
C THR A 295 -23.69 0.99 -28.85
N GLY A 296 -23.77 2.29 -29.17
CA GLY A 296 -24.82 3.20 -28.70
C GLY A 296 -24.69 3.64 -27.24
N TYR A 297 -23.59 3.32 -26.56
CA TYR A 297 -23.33 3.74 -25.19
C TYR A 297 -21.87 4.22 -24.99
N ALA A 298 -21.65 5.00 -23.95
CA ALA A 298 -20.34 5.37 -23.45
C ALA A 298 -19.92 4.41 -22.34
N GLU A 299 -18.64 4.02 -22.31
CA GLU A 299 -18.06 3.26 -21.22
C GLU A 299 -17.11 4.14 -20.41
N ALA A 300 -17.32 4.19 -19.09
CA ALA A 300 -16.39 4.77 -18.14
C ALA A 300 -15.84 3.66 -17.24
N LYS A 301 -14.54 3.40 -17.33
CA LYS A 301 -13.85 2.40 -16.50
C LYS A 301 -13.19 3.09 -15.33
N CYS A 302 -13.44 2.61 -14.11
CA CYS A 302 -12.75 3.10 -12.93
C CYS A 302 -11.28 2.64 -12.94
N GLN A 303 -10.34 3.58 -12.87
CA GLN A 303 -8.91 3.25 -12.82
C GLN A 303 -8.51 2.45 -11.59
N TYR A 304 -9.21 2.64 -10.46
CA TYR A 304 -8.86 1.98 -9.20
C TYR A 304 -9.37 0.54 -9.07
N CYS A 305 -10.57 0.23 -9.55
CA CYS A 305 -11.17 -1.09 -9.35
C CYS A 305 -11.59 -1.82 -10.62
N GLY A 306 -11.36 -1.20 -11.78
CA GLY A 306 -11.70 -1.80 -13.07
C GLY A 306 -13.21 -1.85 -13.38
N LYS A 307 -14.09 -1.40 -12.45
CA LYS A 307 -15.54 -1.41 -12.66
C LYS A 307 -15.92 -0.54 -13.85
N VAL A 308 -16.74 -1.11 -14.75
CA VAL A 308 -17.22 -0.42 -15.95
C VAL A 308 -18.63 0.09 -15.72
N TYR A 309 -18.85 1.36 -16.04
CA TYR A 309 -20.15 2.02 -16.04
C TYR A 309 -20.53 2.33 -17.47
N ARG A 310 -21.70 1.90 -17.89
CA ARG A 310 -22.26 2.17 -19.22
C ARG A 310 -23.35 3.21 -19.14
N LEU A 311 -23.29 4.21 -20.01
CA LEU A 311 -24.25 5.30 -20.13
C LEU A 311 -24.82 5.30 -21.56
N SER A 312 -26.13 5.14 -21.69
CA SER A 312 -26.79 5.19 -23.00
C SER A 312 -26.79 6.60 -23.59
N ARG A 313 -27.05 6.73 -24.89
CA ARG A 313 -27.22 8.03 -25.54
C ARG A 313 -28.30 8.89 -24.87
N GLU A 314 -29.40 8.29 -24.46
CA GLU A 314 -30.48 8.97 -23.75
C GLU A 314 -30.04 9.52 -22.39
N GLU A 315 -29.24 8.75 -21.66
CA GLU A 315 -28.67 9.19 -20.38
C GLU A 315 -27.67 10.33 -20.57
N LEU A 316 -26.78 10.23 -21.57
CA LEU A 316 -25.84 11.29 -21.92
C LEU A 316 -26.57 12.58 -22.31
N GLN A 317 -27.66 12.48 -23.08
CA GLN A 317 -28.48 13.63 -23.43
C GLN A 317 -29.08 14.31 -22.20
N LYS A 318 -29.64 13.54 -21.27
CA LYS A 318 -30.17 14.06 -19.98
C LYS A 318 -29.07 14.75 -19.16
N ILE A 319 -27.85 14.16 -19.10
CA ILE A 319 -26.71 14.76 -18.40
C ILE A 319 -26.32 16.09 -19.07
N ALA A 320 -26.23 16.13 -20.40
CA ALA A 320 -25.89 17.33 -21.16
C ALA A 320 -26.93 18.46 -20.99
N GLU A 321 -28.21 18.12 -20.92
CA GLU A 321 -29.30 19.08 -20.67
C GLU A 321 -29.26 19.62 -19.22
N ALA A 322 -28.92 18.75 -18.24
CA ALA A 322 -28.80 19.15 -16.83
C ALA A 322 -27.57 20.03 -16.57
N ALA A 323 -26.47 19.81 -17.28
CA ALA A 323 -25.23 20.60 -17.19
C ALA A 323 -25.39 22.05 -17.72
N ARG A 324 -26.49 22.36 -18.38
CA ARG A 324 -26.85 23.71 -18.88
C ARG A 324 -27.39 24.67 -17.81
N LYS A 325 -27.78 24.13 -16.66
CA LYS A 325 -28.35 24.92 -15.55
C LYS A 325 -27.28 25.24 -14.51
#